data_e028602a3ed6ae3814e651d061d7a79b
#
_entry.id   e028602a3ed6ae3814e651d061d7a79b
#
_cell.length_a   1.000
_cell.length_b   1.000
_cell.length_c   1.000
_cell.angle_alpha   90.00
_cell.angle_beta   90.00
_cell.angle_gamma   90.00
#
_symmetry.space_group_name_H-M   'P 1'
#
loop_
_entity.id
_entity.type
_entity.pdbx_description
1 polymer ?
#
loop_
_entity_poly.entity_id
_entity_poly.type
_entity_poly.pdbx_seq_one_letter_code
_entity_poly.pdbx_strand_id
1 'polypeptide(L)'
;MQTRLRLGQYREAMQAASDFRDIFGKDNYYCEIMHHGLDIERRVMTDLRRLAKDLGLPFVATNDLHYTHEHDAKAHEALLALQSGSKLNEPSYDQGGSRFAFSGTEYYLKSPRQMRELFAELPEACDNTLLIAERCEVEFDTKANYMPVFPTPEGEDETSWLIKEVASGLAYRYPDGVPDHVRKQADYELDVIISMGFPGYFLVVADFINWAKENGIRVGPGRGSGAGSMVAYALRITDLDPLKHGLIFERFLNPDRVSMPDFDVDFDDRRRSEVIDYVTRKYGDERVTMIVTYGTIKTKQALKDSARVMDQPFSMGESLTKALPPAVMAKDIPLKDIEDPAAPRYGEAAPFRELIATDPVAKEVFETAKGLEGLKRQWGVHAAGVIMSSVPVIDVIPIMRRLQDGQVITQFDYPMAESLSLIHI
;
A
#
# COMPACT_ATOMS: atom_id res chain seq x y z
N MET A 1 -14.00 8.66 26.70
CA MET A 1 -15.38 8.97 27.09
C MET A 1 -16.21 7.69 27.31
N GLN A 2 -16.55 6.91 26.32
CA GLN A 2 -17.42 5.70 26.44
C GLN A 2 -16.92 4.68 27.48
N THR A 3 -15.62 4.37 27.53
CA THR A 3 -15.03 3.48 28.53
C THR A 3 -15.31 3.95 29.98
N ARG A 4 -15.28 5.27 30.21
CA ARG A 4 -15.60 5.83 31.54
C ARG A 4 -17.07 5.65 31.88
N LEU A 5 -17.99 5.85 30.92
CA LEU A 5 -19.42 5.57 31.12
C LEU A 5 -19.68 4.10 31.43
N ARG A 6 -19.01 3.20 30.74
CA ARG A 6 -19.09 1.74 31.01
C ARG A 6 -18.70 1.39 32.46
N LEU A 7 -17.74 2.12 33.02
CA LEU A 7 -17.25 1.95 34.38
C LEU A 7 -18.06 2.76 35.42
N GLY A 8 -19.17 3.43 35.04
CA GLY A 8 -19.98 4.27 35.94
C GLY A 8 -19.31 5.61 36.34
N GLN A 9 -18.24 6.00 35.65
CA GLN A 9 -17.45 7.19 35.91
C GLN A 9 -17.98 8.38 35.10
N TYR A 10 -19.19 8.83 35.36
CA TYR A 10 -19.86 9.89 34.60
C TYR A 10 -19.10 11.20 34.58
N ARG A 11 -18.60 11.64 35.77
CA ARG A 11 -17.86 12.92 35.91
C ARG A 11 -16.59 12.93 35.07
N GLU A 12 -15.83 11.86 35.09
CA GLU A 12 -14.61 11.68 34.32
C GLU A 12 -14.89 11.58 32.83
N ALA A 13 -16.05 11.01 32.46
CA ALA A 13 -16.51 10.99 31.08
C ALA A 13 -16.85 12.39 30.58
N MET A 14 -17.57 13.18 31.39
CA MET A 14 -17.89 14.60 31.13
C MET A 14 -16.64 15.44 30.96
N GLN A 15 -15.67 15.30 31.88
CA GLN A 15 -14.41 16.04 31.79
C GLN A 15 -13.67 15.71 30.48
N ALA A 16 -13.50 14.43 30.18
CA ALA A 16 -12.82 14.00 28.94
C ALA A 16 -13.53 14.52 27.68
N ALA A 17 -14.86 14.49 27.64
CA ALA A 17 -15.62 15.01 26.51
C ALA A 17 -15.51 16.54 26.39
N SER A 18 -15.49 17.26 27.52
CA SER A 18 -15.26 18.71 27.55
C SER A 18 -13.86 19.06 27.03
N ASP A 19 -12.84 18.34 27.50
CA ASP A 19 -11.46 18.56 27.09
C ASP A 19 -11.32 18.40 25.57
N PHE A 20 -11.87 17.32 24.98
CA PHE A 20 -11.83 17.13 23.53
C PHE A 20 -12.65 18.16 22.75
N ARG A 21 -13.83 18.54 23.25
CA ARG A 21 -14.61 19.64 22.68
C ARG A 21 -13.81 20.94 22.64
N ASP A 22 -13.09 21.24 23.71
CA ASP A 22 -12.32 22.48 23.82
C ASP A 22 -11.05 22.44 22.95
N ILE A 23 -10.43 21.26 22.77
CA ILE A 23 -9.28 21.05 21.88
C ILE A 23 -9.68 21.20 20.40
N PHE A 24 -10.76 20.53 19.96
CA PHE A 24 -11.16 20.47 18.57
C PHE A 24 -12.16 21.56 18.16
N GLY A 25 -12.81 22.21 19.14
CA GLY A 25 -13.92 23.12 18.93
C GLY A 25 -15.26 22.38 18.90
N LYS A 26 -16.30 23.07 19.39
CA LYS A 26 -17.64 22.50 19.59
C LYS A 26 -18.27 21.93 18.32
N ASP A 27 -17.94 22.51 17.16
CA ASP A 27 -18.50 22.12 15.86
C ASP A 27 -17.69 21.02 15.16
N ASN A 28 -16.56 20.60 15.74
CA ASN A 28 -15.66 19.60 15.18
C ASN A 28 -15.55 18.33 16.04
N TYR A 29 -16.27 18.28 17.15
CA TYR A 29 -16.26 17.13 18.06
C TYR A 29 -17.66 16.55 18.18
N TYR A 30 -17.85 15.31 17.77
CA TYR A 30 -19.13 14.62 17.72
C TYR A 30 -19.20 13.52 18.77
N CYS A 31 -20.42 13.29 19.27
CA CYS A 31 -20.72 12.14 20.09
C CYS A 31 -21.11 10.98 19.19
N GLU A 32 -20.18 10.04 18.98
CA GLU A 32 -20.41 8.86 18.15
C GLU A 32 -21.32 7.85 18.83
N ILE A 33 -22.30 7.35 18.09
CA ILE A 33 -23.23 6.30 18.53
C ILE A 33 -23.21 5.14 17.54
N MET A 34 -23.24 3.92 18.10
CA MET A 34 -23.26 2.65 17.36
C MET A 34 -24.37 1.76 17.88
N HIS A 35 -24.84 0.84 17.05
CA HIS A 35 -25.87 -0.12 17.40
C HIS A 35 -25.62 -1.47 16.72
N HIS A 36 -24.93 -2.37 17.41
CA HIS A 36 -24.69 -3.76 16.98
C HIS A 36 -25.54 -4.77 17.79
N GLY A 37 -26.49 -4.27 18.59
CA GLY A 37 -27.31 -5.12 19.45
C GLY A 37 -26.66 -5.53 20.75
N LEU A 38 -25.49 -4.97 21.09
CA LEU A 38 -24.73 -5.35 22.28
C LEU A 38 -25.31 -4.73 23.55
N ASP A 39 -25.33 -5.51 24.64
CA ASP A 39 -25.80 -5.03 25.96
C ASP A 39 -24.98 -3.84 26.46
N ILE A 40 -23.70 -3.82 26.17
CA ILE A 40 -22.81 -2.74 26.58
C ILE A 40 -23.17 -1.41 25.91
N GLU A 41 -23.56 -1.43 24.64
CA GLU A 41 -24.02 -0.23 23.92
C GLU A 41 -25.30 0.31 24.51
N ARG A 42 -26.28 -0.56 24.81
CA ARG A 42 -27.54 -0.20 25.46
C ARG A 42 -27.35 0.44 26.83
N ARG A 43 -26.42 -0.11 27.66
CA ARG A 43 -26.14 0.42 28.98
C ARG A 43 -25.59 1.84 28.95
N VAL A 44 -24.68 2.14 28.03
CA VAL A 44 -24.03 3.46 27.98
C VAL A 44 -24.85 4.51 27.23
N MET A 45 -25.82 4.09 26.41
CA MET A 45 -26.55 4.99 25.51
C MET A 45 -27.29 6.12 26.27
N THR A 46 -27.93 5.81 27.41
CA THR A 46 -28.66 6.79 28.20
C THR A 46 -27.75 7.87 28.75
N ASP A 47 -26.61 7.47 29.32
CA ASP A 47 -25.63 8.40 29.87
C ASP A 47 -24.91 9.17 28.77
N LEU A 48 -24.69 8.52 27.62
CA LEU A 48 -24.08 9.16 26.45
C LEU A 48 -24.97 10.26 25.87
N ARG A 49 -26.30 9.99 25.74
CA ARG A 49 -27.28 11.00 25.30
C ARG A 49 -27.36 12.18 26.27
N ARG A 50 -27.34 11.89 27.58
CA ARG A 50 -27.33 12.93 28.60
C ARG A 50 -26.06 13.80 28.53
N LEU A 51 -24.91 13.16 28.46
CA LEU A 51 -23.61 13.84 28.36
C LEU A 51 -23.53 14.72 27.09
N ALA A 52 -23.94 14.21 25.94
CA ALA A 52 -23.95 14.98 24.70
C ALA A 52 -24.87 16.20 24.79
N LYS A 53 -26.05 16.05 25.42
CA LYS A 53 -26.98 17.18 25.65
C LYS A 53 -26.39 18.20 26.60
N ASP A 54 -25.79 17.78 27.72
CA ASP A 54 -25.22 18.67 28.74
C ASP A 54 -24.03 19.50 28.20
N LEU A 55 -23.27 18.94 27.24
CA LEU A 55 -22.13 19.57 26.57
C LEU A 55 -22.46 20.26 25.23
N GLY A 56 -23.68 20.12 24.74
CA GLY A 56 -24.09 20.62 23.42
C GLY A 56 -23.35 19.95 22.27
N LEU A 57 -23.03 18.66 22.39
CA LEU A 57 -22.33 17.89 21.35
C LEU A 57 -23.31 17.30 20.33
N PRO A 58 -23.06 17.46 19.01
CA PRO A 58 -23.84 16.77 18.00
C PRO A 58 -23.56 15.27 18.02
N PHE A 59 -24.55 14.46 17.61
CA PHE A 59 -24.42 13.03 17.43
C PHE A 59 -23.95 12.69 16.01
N VAL A 60 -23.24 11.58 15.87
CA VAL A 60 -22.96 10.94 14.59
C VAL A 60 -23.17 9.43 14.69
N ALA A 61 -23.93 8.86 13.75
CA ALA A 61 -24.19 7.43 13.70
C ALA A 61 -23.12 6.74 12.83
N THR A 62 -22.47 5.74 13.40
CA THR A 62 -21.49 4.90 12.68
C THR A 62 -21.83 3.42 12.85
N ASN A 63 -21.13 2.54 12.13
CA ASN A 63 -21.39 1.11 12.19
C ASN A 63 -20.13 0.27 12.43
N ASP A 64 -18.99 0.86 12.79
CA ASP A 64 -17.74 0.12 13.01
C ASP A 64 -17.49 -0.93 11.91
N LEU A 65 -17.53 -0.48 10.64
CA LEU A 65 -17.52 -1.31 9.45
C LEU A 65 -16.25 -2.16 9.36
N HIS A 66 -16.41 -3.49 9.30
CA HIS A 66 -15.31 -4.43 9.18
C HIS A 66 -15.39 -5.32 7.91
N TYR A 67 -16.56 -5.45 7.30
CA TYR A 67 -16.76 -6.22 6.08
C TYR A 67 -17.95 -5.69 5.27
N THR A 68 -18.02 -6.07 3.99
CA THR A 68 -19.00 -5.49 3.06
C THR A 68 -20.40 -6.06 3.22
N HIS A 69 -20.53 -7.38 3.32
CA HIS A 69 -21.82 -8.05 3.40
C HIS A 69 -21.99 -8.80 4.72
N GLU A 70 -23.19 -8.96 5.21
CA GLU A 70 -23.48 -9.67 6.46
C GLU A 70 -22.89 -11.10 6.47
N HIS A 71 -22.94 -11.80 5.33
CA HIS A 71 -22.38 -13.15 5.22
C HIS A 71 -20.84 -13.21 5.28
N ASP A 72 -20.13 -12.08 5.12
CA ASP A 72 -18.67 -12.00 5.26
C ASP A 72 -18.20 -12.10 6.71
N ALA A 73 -19.12 -12.04 7.68
CA ALA A 73 -18.81 -12.18 9.12
C ALA A 73 -18.00 -13.44 9.42
N LYS A 74 -18.33 -14.56 8.77
CA LYS A 74 -17.61 -15.84 8.93
C LYS A 74 -16.17 -15.76 8.42
N ALA A 75 -15.96 -15.14 7.27
CA ALA A 75 -14.63 -14.93 6.71
C ALA A 75 -13.79 -13.97 7.57
N HIS A 76 -14.42 -12.91 8.09
CA HIS A 76 -13.80 -11.98 9.02
C HIS A 76 -13.36 -12.67 10.31
N GLU A 77 -14.19 -13.52 10.90
CA GLU A 77 -13.82 -14.29 12.10
C GLU A 77 -12.64 -15.23 11.83
N ALA A 78 -12.64 -15.90 10.66
CA ALA A 78 -11.51 -16.74 10.24
C ALA A 78 -10.22 -15.93 10.05
N LEU A 79 -10.32 -14.70 9.49
CA LEU A 79 -9.16 -13.80 9.34
C LEU A 79 -8.61 -13.36 10.69
N LEU A 80 -9.46 -13.03 11.65
CA LEU A 80 -9.04 -12.67 13.03
C LEU A 80 -8.34 -13.85 13.73
N ALA A 81 -8.90 -15.06 13.61
CA ALA A 81 -8.27 -16.27 14.13
C ALA A 81 -6.91 -16.54 13.49
N LEU A 82 -6.81 -16.32 12.17
CA LEU A 82 -5.55 -16.44 11.44
C LEU A 82 -4.49 -15.44 11.92
N GLN A 83 -4.86 -14.18 12.14
CA GLN A 83 -3.96 -13.12 12.59
C GLN A 83 -3.49 -13.31 14.03
N SER A 84 -4.37 -13.79 14.92
CA SER A 84 -4.05 -14.05 16.33
C SER A 84 -3.38 -15.41 16.56
N GLY A 85 -3.29 -16.26 15.53
CA GLY A 85 -2.78 -17.63 15.67
C GLY A 85 -3.72 -18.58 16.40
N SER A 86 -4.99 -18.20 16.60
CA SER A 86 -6.04 -18.98 17.26
C SER A 86 -6.78 -19.90 16.28
N LYS A 87 -7.65 -20.75 16.81
CA LYS A 87 -8.55 -21.61 16.05
C LYS A 87 -10.01 -21.21 16.29
N LEU A 88 -10.88 -21.44 15.31
CA LEU A 88 -12.30 -21.06 15.39
C LEU A 88 -13.07 -21.80 16.49
N ASN A 89 -12.67 -23.03 16.85
CA ASN A 89 -13.26 -23.81 17.91
C ASN A 89 -12.79 -23.43 19.33
N GLU A 90 -11.80 -22.55 19.46
CA GLU A 90 -11.39 -22.00 20.75
C GLU A 90 -12.41 -20.99 21.27
N PRO A 91 -12.74 -20.98 22.56
CA PRO A 91 -13.70 -20.05 23.13
C PRO A 91 -13.20 -18.61 23.04
N SER A 92 -14.09 -17.70 22.64
CA SER A 92 -13.81 -16.25 22.59
C SER A 92 -13.78 -15.62 24.00
N TYR A 93 -13.35 -14.36 24.09
CA TYR A 93 -13.40 -13.60 25.34
C TYR A 93 -14.80 -13.57 25.95
N ASP A 94 -15.85 -13.41 25.15
CA ASP A 94 -17.25 -13.41 25.61
C ASP A 94 -17.70 -14.80 26.14
N GLN A 95 -17.02 -15.85 25.72
CA GLN A 95 -17.22 -17.24 26.17
C GLN A 95 -16.27 -17.63 27.31
N GLY A 96 -15.50 -16.68 27.84
CA GLY A 96 -14.52 -16.92 28.90
C GLY A 96 -13.17 -17.48 28.45
N GLY A 97 -12.91 -17.47 27.15
CA GLY A 97 -11.61 -17.84 26.56
C GLY A 97 -10.66 -16.69 26.32
N SER A 98 -9.67 -16.91 25.47
CA SER A 98 -8.63 -15.92 25.11
C SER A 98 -8.68 -15.47 23.65
N ARG A 99 -9.52 -16.08 22.82
CA ARG A 99 -9.64 -15.75 21.40
C ARG A 99 -10.38 -14.42 21.22
N PHE A 100 -9.79 -13.50 20.44
CA PHE A 100 -10.47 -12.29 20.02
C PHE A 100 -11.48 -12.61 18.91
N ALA A 101 -12.74 -12.24 19.11
CA ALA A 101 -13.80 -12.36 18.12
C ALA A 101 -14.82 -11.23 18.33
N PHE A 102 -15.49 -10.85 17.27
CA PHE A 102 -16.61 -9.91 17.35
C PHE A 102 -17.89 -10.62 17.78
N SER A 103 -18.70 -9.96 18.59
CA SER A 103 -20.01 -10.49 19.00
C SER A 103 -21.06 -10.07 17.96
N GLY A 104 -21.70 -11.06 17.35
CA GLY A 104 -22.71 -10.83 16.30
C GLY A 104 -22.15 -10.60 14.90
N THR A 105 -23.03 -10.23 13.96
CA THR A 105 -22.74 -10.09 12.53
C THR A 105 -23.03 -8.69 11.99
N GLU A 106 -23.23 -7.71 12.86
CA GLU A 106 -23.76 -6.40 12.52
C GLU A 106 -22.77 -5.39 11.95
N TYR A 107 -21.50 -5.81 11.74
CA TYR A 107 -20.38 -4.92 11.33
C TYR A 107 -20.21 -4.80 9.80
N TYR A 108 -21.29 -5.06 9.03
CA TYR A 108 -21.30 -4.96 7.58
C TYR A 108 -21.71 -3.58 7.09
N LEU A 109 -21.48 -3.31 5.80
CA LEU A 109 -21.85 -2.06 5.16
C LEU A 109 -23.39 -1.98 5.01
N LYS A 110 -24.03 -1.37 5.98
CA LYS A 110 -25.48 -1.14 5.97
C LYS A 110 -25.87 -0.06 4.97
N SER A 111 -27.01 -0.24 4.30
CA SER A 111 -27.58 0.79 3.45
C SER A 111 -28.03 2.01 4.28
N PRO A 112 -28.17 3.19 3.65
CA PRO A 112 -28.70 4.39 4.33
C PRO A 112 -30.07 4.15 4.97
N ARG A 113 -30.92 3.34 4.35
CA ARG A 113 -32.22 2.94 4.90
C ARG A 113 -32.07 2.15 6.20
N GLN A 114 -31.21 1.12 6.22
CA GLN A 114 -30.97 0.32 7.42
C GLN A 114 -30.40 1.16 8.56
N MET A 115 -29.45 2.07 8.26
CA MET A 115 -28.91 2.97 9.29
C MET A 115 -29.99 3.89 9.85
N ARG A 116 -30.86 4.49 9.02
CA ARG A 116 -31.96 5.34 9.48
C ARG A 116 -33.02 4.57 10.29
N GLU A 117 -33.26 3.31 9.97
CA GLU A 117 -34.15 2.44 10.76
C GLU A 117 -33.55 2.14 12.14
N LEU A 118 -32.23 1.87 12.23
CA LEU A 118 -31.51 1.63 13.49
C LEU A 118 -31.49 2.85 14.42
N PHE A 119 -31.36 4.04 13.86
CA PHE A 119 -31.27 5.32 14.60
C PHE A 119 -32.53 6.17 14.45
N ALA A 120 -33.70 5.54 14.27
CA ALA A 120 -34.96 6.25 14.10
C ALA A 120 -35.31 7.24 15.25
N GLU A 121 -34.81 6.97 16.46
CA GLU A 121 -34.99 7.85 17.63
C GLU A 121 -34.03 9.05 17.65
N LEU A 122 -32.99 9.07 16.81
CA LEU A 122 -31.95 10.10 16.70
C LEU A 122 -31.61 10.36 15.22
N PRO A 123 -32.58 10.78 14.40
CA PRO A 123 -32.38 10.93 12.96
C PRO A 123 -31.27 11.93 12.60
N GLU A 124 -31.04 12.95 13.44
CA GLU A 124 -29.97 13.92 13.31
C GLU A 124 -28.59 13.27 13.34
N ALA A 125 -28.41 12.12 13.98
CA ALA A 125 -27.12 11.43 13.99
C ALA A 125 -26.77 10.86 12.61
N CYS A 126 -27.76 10.48 11.82
CA CYS A 126 -27.58 10.11 10.41
C CYS A 126 -27.41 11.35 9.51
N ASP A 127 -28.17 12.43 9.77
CA ASP A 127 -28.06 13.68 8.97
C ASP A 127 -26.69 14.31 9.12
N ASN A 128 -26.11 14.29 10.32
CA ASN A 128 -24.78 14.82 10.60
C ASN A 128 -23.66 14.09 9.82
N THR A 129 -23.87 12.85 9.38
CA THR A 129 -22.89 12.17 8.51
C THR A 129 -22.76 12.88 7.16
N LEU A 130 -23.85 13.40 6.62
CA LEU A 130 -23.85 14.18 5.37
C LEU A 130 -23.19 15.55 5.59
N LEU A 131 -23.50 16.23 6.70
CA LEU A 131 -22.85 17.51 7.05
C LEU A 131 -21.33 17.35 7.21
N ILE A 132 -20.88 16.25 7.78
CA ILE A 132 -19.44 15.95 7.87
C ILE A 132 -18.86 15.72 6.47
N ALA A 133 -19.54 14.92 5.63
CA ALA A 133 -19.09 14.65 4.26
C ALA A 133 -18.99 15.93 3.42
N GLU A 134 -19.97 16.84 3.52
CA GLU A 134 -19.96 18.15 2.83
C GLU A 134 -18.80 19.08 3.27
N ARG A 135 -18.25 18.86 4.46
CA ARG A 135 -17.09 19.61 4.98
C ARG A 135 -15.75 19.02 4.59
N CYS A 136 -15.74 17.82 4.03
CA CYS A 136 -14.53 17.12 3.62
C CYS A 136 -14.29 17.35 2.12
N GLU A 137 -13.26 18.12 1.80
CA GLU A 137 -12.72 18.27 0.44
C GLU A 137 -11.34 17.64 0.42
N VAL A 138 -11.22 16.44 -0.15
CA VAL A 138 -9.94 15.74 -0.32
C VAL A 138 -9.85 15.26 -1.76
N GLU A 139 -8.83 15.75 -2.46
CA GLU A 139 -8.51 15.32 -3.81
C GLU A 139 -7.06 14.86 -3.88
N PHE A 140 -6.80 13.82 -4.67
CA PHE A 140 -5.44 13.41 -5.01
C PHE A 140 -5.08 13.99 -6.37
N ASP A 141 -4.00 14.78 -6.42
CA ASP A 141 -3.49 15.29 -7.69
C ASP A 141 -2.70 14.21 -8.44
N THR A 142 -3.37 13.56 -9.38
CA THR A 142 -2.76 12.52 -10.24
C THR A 142 -1.95 13.09 -11.41
N LYS A 143 -1.86 14.40 -11.54
CA LYS A 143 -1.12 15.09 -12.63
C LYS A 143 0.09 15.87 -12.11
N ALA A 144 0.23 15.99 -10.80
CA ALA A 144 1.38 16.65 -10.20
C ALA A 144 2.67 15.90 -10.54
N ASN A 145 3.75 16.64 -10.59
CA ASN A 145 5.09 16.08 -10.73
C ASN A 145 5.84 16.29 -9.41
N TYR A 146 6.06 15.22 -8.68
CA TYR A 146 6.78 15.24 -7.40
C TYR A 146 8.24 14.81 -7.54
N MET A 147 8.82 14.93 -8.73
CA MET A 147 10.23 14.60 -8.96
C MET A 147 11.14 15.36 -8.00
N PRO A 148 12.09 14.70 -7.32
CA PRO A 148 13.04 15.39 -6.46
C PRO A 148 13.85 16.38 -7.26
N VAL A 149 14.09 17.56 -6.67
CA VAL A 149 14.90 18.62 -7.29
C VAL A 149 16.38 18.35 -6.97
N PHE A 150 17.20 18.27 -8.00
CA PHE A 150 18.65 18.13 -7.83
C PHE A 150 19.26 19.47 -7.43
N PRO A 151 20.07 19.55 -6.35
CA PRO A 151 20.73 20.78 -5.95
C PRO A 151 21.88 21.10 -6.93
N THR A 152 21.64 22.03 -7.84
CA THR A 152 22.63 22.48 -8.82
C THR A 152 23.57 23.55 -8.23
N PRO A 153 24.79 23.71 -8.76
CA PRO A 153 25.68 24.82 -8.39
C PRO A 153 25.05 26.19 -8.69
N GLU A 154 25.55 27.22 -8.01
CA GLU A 154 25.07 28.59 -8.21
C GLU A 154 25.20 29.05 -9.68
N GLY A 155 24.10 29.59 -10.22
CA GLY A 155 24.01 30.05 -11.61
C GLY A 155 23.65 28.95 -12.61
N GLU A 156 23.42 27.71 -12.18
CA GLU A 156 22.99 26.60 -13.02
C GLU A 156 21.53 26.19 -12.69
N ASP A 157 20.83 25.68 -13.68
CA ASP A 157 19.62 24.89 -13.52
C ASP A 157 19.89 23.41 -13.84
N GLU A 158 18.91 22.54 -13.62
CA GLU A 158 19.07 21.10 -13.87
C GLU A 158 19.39 20.81 -15.35
N THR A 159 18.88 21.60 -16.28
CA THR A 159 19.13 21.43 -17.71
C THR A 159 20.56 21.78 -18.08
N SER A 160 21.01 22.98 -17.71
CA SER A 160 22.37 23.43 -18.00
C SER A 160 23.41 22.56 -17.30
N TRP A 161 23.10 22.12 -16.07
CA TRP A 161 24.00 21.25 -15.32
C TRP A 161 24.07 19.85 -15.94
N LEU A 162 22.95 19.26 -16.37
CA LEU A 162 22.93 17.96 -17.07
C LEU A 162 23.81 18.00 -18.33
N ILE A 163 23.68 19.04 -19.15
CA ILE A 163 24.49 19.18 -20.37
C ILE A 163 25.98 19.18 -20.05
N LYS A 164 26.40 19.91 -18.99
CA LYS A 164 27.80 19.98 -18.56
C LYS A 164 28.32 18.64 -18.04
N GLU A 165 27.52 17.97 -17.21
CA GLU A 165 27.87 16.65 -16.67
C GLU A 165 27.99 15.61 -17.78
N VAL A 166 27.10 15.61 -18.76
CA VAL A 166 27.18 14.71 -19.93
C VAL A 166 28.43 15.01 -20.75
N ALA A 167 28.74 16.26 -21.03
CA ALA A 167 29.95 16.64 -21.77
C ALA A 167 31.23 16.17 -21.04
N SER A 168 31.29 16.36 -19.72
CA SER A 168 32.37 15.88 -18.87
C SER A 168 32.45 14.34 -18.87
N GLY A 169 31.31 13.68 -18.75
CA GLY A 169 31.22 12.22 -18.77
C GLY A 169 31.65 11.60 -20.11
N LEU A 170 31.28 12.22 -21.22
CA LEU A 170 31.75 11.78 -22.55
C LEU A 170 33.26 11.91 -22.68
N ALA A 171 33.85 13.03 -22.22
CA ALA A 171 35.31 13.20 -22.19
C ALA A 171 36.00 12.14 -21.32
N TYR A 172 35.42 11.77 -20.21
CA TYR A 172 35.90 10.68 -19.36
C TYR A 172 35.84 9.30 -20.05
N ARG A 173 34.73 9.01 -20.77
CA ARG A 173 34.53 7.72 -21.46
C ARG A 173 35.37 7.58 -22.73
N TYR A 174 35.68 8.69 -23.39
CA TYR A 174 36.43 8.76 -24.66
C TYR A 174 37.63 9.69 -24.52
N PRO A 175 38.70 9.29 -23.80
CA PRO A 175 39.86 10.15 -23.51
C PRO A 175 40.64 10.55 -24.76
N ASP A 176 40.59 9.73 -25.80
CA ASP A 176 41.27 10.03 -27.10
C ASP A 176 40.42 10.93 -28.01
N GLY A 177 39.28 11.44 -27.54
CA GLY A 177 38.34 12.28 -28.26
C GLY A 177 36.98 11.60 -28.49
N VAL A 178 35.90 12.35 -28.31
CA VAL A 178 34.54 11.87 -28.48
C VAL A 178 34.21 11.72 -29.97
N PRO A 179 33.91 10.52 -30.48
CA PRO A 179 33.53 10.32 -31.90
C PRO A 179 32.26 11.09 -32.27
N ASP A 180 32.18 11.58 -33.50
CA ASP A 180 31.03 12.39 -33.96
C ASP A 180 29.69 11.69 -33.83
N HIS A 181 29.63 10.37 -34.09
CA HIS A 181 28.39 9.60 -33.95
C HIS A 181 27.95 9.48 -32.51
N VAL A 182 28.87 9.40 -31.56
CA VAL A 182 28.57 9.37 -30.10
C VAL A 182 28.03 10.73 -29.68
N ARG A 183 28.66 11.81 -30.10
CA ARG A 183 28.21 13.19 -29.81
C ARG A 183 26.78 13.41 -30.32
N LYS A 184 26.52 13.09 -31.58
CA LYS A 184 25.20 13.22 -32.20
C LYS A 184 24.12 12.41 -31.42
N GLN A 185 24.46 11.21 -31.00
CA GLN A 185 23.52 10.41 -30.19
C GLN A 185 23.26 11.04 -28.82
N ALA A 186 24.31 11.51 -28.14
CA ALA A 186 24.15 12.17 -26.85
C ALA A 186 23.35 13.47 -26.95
N ASP A 187 23.59 14.28 -27.98
CA ASP A 187 22.83 15.53 -28.23
C ASP A 187 21.35 15.22 -28.50
N TYR A 188 21.05 14.20 -29.32
CA TYR A 188 19.68 13.73 -29.56
C TYR A 188 18.98 13.27 -28.28
N GLU A 189 19.66 12.45 -27.47
CA GLU A 189 19.08 11.97 -26.19
C GLU A 189 18.87 13.12 -25.19
N LEU A 190 19.80 14.08 -25.12
CA LEU A 190 19.65 15.28 -24.29
C LEU A 190 18.40 16.08 -24.70
N ASP A 191 18.19 16.31 -25.99
CA ASP A 191 17.01 17.01 -26.48
C ASP A 191 15.71 16.30 -26.06
N VAL A 192 15.67 14.97 -26.16
CA VAL A 192 14.52 14.17 -25.71
C VAL A 192 14.33 14.29 -24.20
N ILE A 193 15.38 14.07 -23.40
CA ILE A 193 15.33 14.11 -21.93
C ILE A 193 14.86 15.48 -21.44
N ILE A 194 15.38 16.56 -22.03
CA ILE A 194 15.03 17.94 -21.68
C ILE A 194 13.58 18.25 -22.06
N SER A 195 13.17 17.88 -23.28
CA SER A 195 11.80 18.14 -23.76
C SER A 195 10.75 17.39 -22.96
N MET A 196 11.07 16.22 -22.42
CA MET A 196 10.21 15.42 -21.56
C MET A 196 10.25 15.84 -20.07
N GLY A 197 11.14 16.77 -19.67
CA GLY A 197 11.23 17.30 -18.31
C GLY A 197 11.95 16.40 -17.31
N PHE A 198 12.89 15.57 -17.76
CA PHE A 198 13.62 14.61 -16.92
C PHE A 198 15.09 14.93 -16.58
N PRO A 199 15.63 16.17 -16.77
CA PRO A 199 17.01 16.46 -16.38
C PRO A 199 17.30 16.14 -14.92
N GLY A 200 16.42 16.56 -13.99
CA GLY A 200 16.56 16.31 -12.56
C GLY A 200 16.61 14.82 -12.22
N TYR A 201 15.78 14.00 -12.87
CA TYR A 201 15.78 12.56 -12.67
C TYR A 201 17.13 11.92 -12.99
N PHE A 202 17.72 12.24 -14.16
CA PHE A 202 19.02 11.73 -14.53
C PHE A 202 20.12 12.18 -13.58
N LEU A 203 20.09 13.45 -13.14
CA LEU A 203 21.07 13.99 -12.19
C LEU A 203 20.96 13.29 -10.81
N VAL A 204 19.76 13.09 -10.30
CA VAL A 204 19.51 12.40 -9.02
C VAL A 204 20.00 10.96 -9.08
N VAL A 205 19.68 10.24 -10.17
CA VAL A 205 20.13 8.84 -10.34
C VAL A 205 21.64 8.76 -10.47
N ALA A 206 22.25 9.64 -11.27
CA ALA A 206 23.70 9.73 -11.41
C ALA A 206 24.40 10.01 -10.06
N ASP A 207 23.80 10.88 -9.25
CA ASP A 207 24.35 11.29 -7.96
C ASP A 207 24.54 10.13 -7.00
N PHE A 208 23.47 9.41 -6.68
CA PHE A 208 23.59 8.33 -5.70
C PHE A 208 24.37 7.11 -6.24
N ILE A 209 24.35 6.86 -7.56
CA ILE A 209 25.17 5.81 -8.17
C ILE A 209 26.64 6.17 -8.09
N ASN A 210 27.02 7.40 -8.46
CA ASN A 210 28.39 7.83 -8.41
C ASN A 210 28.90 7.92 -6.97
N TRP A 211 28.08 8.42 -6.03
CA TRP A 211 28.41 8.38 -4.61
C TRP A 211 28.71 6.95 -4.13
N ALA A 212 27.88 5.98 -4.51
CA ALA A 212 28.11 4.58 -4.16
C ALA A 212 29.45 4.06 -4.71
N LYS A 213 29.72 4.30 -6.01
CA LYS A 213 30.96 3.91 -6.66
C LYS A 213 32.19 4.54 -5.99
N GLU A 214 32.14 5.82 -5.63
CA GLU A 214 33.20 6.58 -4.98
C GLU A 214 33.47 6.13 -3.54
N ASN A 215 32.43 5.60 -2.86
CA ASN A 215 32.53 5.00 -1.54
C ASN A 215 32.85 3.49 -1.56
N GLY A 216 33.22 2.95 -2.72
CA GLY A 216 33.60 1.55 -2.88
C GLY A 216 32.46 0.55 -2.74
N ILE A 217 31.21 1.01 -2.93
CA ILE A 217 30.04 0.15 -3.01
C ILE A 217 29.90 -0.34 -4.45
N ARG A 218 29.83 -1.65 -4.64
CA ARG A 218 29.67 -2.21 -5.98
C ARG A 218 28.29 -1.87 -6.54
N VAL A 219 28.27 -1.38 -7.80
CA VAL A 219 27.06 -1.08 -8.57
C VAL A 219 27.12 -1.93 -9.84
N GLY A 220 25.98 -2.51 -10.21
CA GLY A 220 25.86 -3.28 -11.45
C GLY A 220 26.06 -2.39 -12.70
N PRO A 221 26.45 -2.98 -13.85
CA PRO A 221 26.76 -2.22 -15.06
C PRO A 221 25.55 -1.61 -15.75
N GLY A 222 24.36 -1.80 -15.20
CA GLY A 222 23.08 -1.40 -15.76
C GLY A 222 22.33 -2.59 -16.38
N ARG A 223 21.00 -2.53 -16.30
CA ARG A 223 20.08 -3.52 -16.88
C ARG A 223 18.80 -2.83 -17.37
N GLY A 224 17.92 -3.60 -18.01
CA GLY A 224 16.67 -3.06 -18.54
C GLY A 224 16.87 -2.11 -19.71
N SER A 225 15.86 -1.27 -19.97
CA SER A 225 15.85 -0.33 -21.10
C SER A 225 16.82 0.82 -20.95
N GLY A 226 17.09 1.26 -19.70
CA GLY A 226 18.02 2.36 -19.38
C GLY A 226 19.46 2.11 -19.84
N ALA A 227 19.87 0.86 -20.01
CA ALA A 227 21.16 0.51 -20.59
C ALA A 227 21.34 0.97 -22.04
N GLY A 228 20.24 1.35 -22.74
CA GLY A 228 20.27 1.88 -24.10
C GLY A 228 20.60 3.38 -24.22
N SER A 229 20.78 4.08 -23.10
CA SER A 229 21.04 5.52 -23.10
C SER A 229 22.53 5.86 -23.10
N MET A 230 22.98 6.65 -24.08
CA MET A 230 24.33 7.22 -24.13
C MET A 230 24.52 8.27 -23.04
N VAL A 231 23.49 9.04 -22.71
CA VAL A 231 23.50 9.99 -21.59
C VAL A 231 23.70 9.26 -20.27
N ALA A 232 23.00 8.15 -20.04
CA ALA A 232 23.20 7.34 -18.84
C ALA A 232 24.62 6.74 -18.77
N TYR A 233 25.18 6.33 -19.88
CA TYR A 233 26.56 5.86 -19.98
C TYR A 233 27.57 6.99 -19.68
N ALA A 234 27.38 8.17 -20.24
CA ALA A 234 28.22 9.34 -19.95
C ALA A 234 28.19 9.71 -18.46
N LEU A 235 27.01 9.75 -17.85
CA LEU A 235 26.81 10.06 -16.43
C LEU A 235 27.26 8.96 -15.46
N ARG A 236 27.80 7.86 -15.98
CA ARG A 236 28.21 6.68 -15.18
C ARG A 236 27.06 5.99 -14.44
N ILE A 237 25.81 6.22 -14.88
CA ILE A 237 24.64 5.46 -14.42
C ILE A 237 24.79 4.01 -14.89
N THR A 238 25.18 3.81 -16.17
CA THR A 238 25.48 2.51 -16.75
C THR A 238 26.95 2.41 -17.13
N ASP A 239 27.46 1.19 -17.26
CA ASP A 239 28.86 0.91 -17.64
C ASP A 239 28.96 0.11 -18.94
N LEU A 240 27.86 0.01 -19.69
CA LEU A 240 27.80 -0.60 -21.02
C LEU A 240 27.64 0.50 -22.08
N ASP A 241 28.56 0.54 -23.05
CA ASP A 241 28.44 1.45 -24.20
C ASP A 241 27.26 1.02 -25.11
N PRO A 242 26.16 1.79 -25.17
CA PRO A 242 24.96 1.37 -25.90
C PRO A 242 25.19 1.23 -27.39
N LEU A 243 26.02 2.08 -27.98
CA LEU A 243 26.28 2.05 -29.41
C LEU A 243 27.10 0.84 -29.81
N LYS A 244 28.08 0.46 -29.00
CA LYS A 244 28.89 -0.74 -29.20
C LYS A 244 28.07 -2.03 -29.18
N HIS A 245 26.97 -2.03 -28.39
CA HIS A 245 26.10 -3.18 -28.23
C HIS A 245 24.81 -3.09 -29.06
N GLY A 246 24.63 -2.03 -29.87
CA GLY A 246 23.44 -1.86 -30.69
C GLY A 246 22.15 -1.71 -29.89
N LEU A 247 22.21 -1.12 -28.69
CA LEU A 247 21.05 -0.89 -27.83
C LEU A 247 20.29 0.34 -28.32
N ILE A 248 18.98 0.35 -28.09
CA ILE A 248 18.05 1.35 -28.66
C ILE A 248 17.53 2.22 -27.52
N PHE A 249 17.80 3.53 -27.60
CA PHE A 249 17.37 4.53 -26.62
C PHE A 249 15.84 4.70 -26.54
N GLU A 250 15.14 4.60 -27.67
CA GLU A 250 13.68 4.77 -27.76
C GLU A 250 12.89 3.68 -27.05
N ARG A 251 13.54 2.60 -26.63
CA ARG A 251 12.95 1.59 -25.71
C ARG A 251 12.93 2.08 -24.29
N PHE A 252 13.78 3.03 -23.93
CA PHE A 252 13.87 3.64 -22.60
C PHE A 252 13.02 4.91 -22.51
N LEU A 253 13.26 5.87 -23.41
CA LEU A 253 12.49 7.10 -23.53
C LEU A 253 12.01 7.29 -24.97
N ASN A 254 10.71 7.52 -25.12
CA ASN A 254 10.10 7.79 -26.41
C ASN A 254 9.13 8.97 -26.27
N PRO A 255 9.34 10.10 -27.00
CA PRO A 255 8.44 11.26 -26.94
C PRO A 255 6.99 10.94 -27.30
N ASP A 256 6.77 9.92 -28.15
CA ASP A 256 5.44 9.50 -28.57
C ASP A 256 4.71 8.67 -27.51
N ARG A 257 5.41 8.25 -26.47
CA ARG A 257 4.86 7.46 -25.36
C ARG A 257 5.22 8.14 -24.04
N VAL A 258 4.26 8.86 -23.47
CA VAL A 258 4.43 9.50 -22.16
C VAL A 258 4.49 8.40 -21.07
N SER A 259 5.69 8.00 -20.72
CA SER A 259 5.97 7.14 -19.57
C SER A 259 7.16 7.71 -18.82
N MET A 260 7.11 7.60 -17.47
CA MET A 260 8.27 7.97 -16.65
C MET A 260 9.44 7.04 -16.94
N PRO A 261 10.68 7.56 -16.98
CA PRO A 261 11.87 6.72 -17.04
C PRO A 261 12.02 5.90 -15.76
N ASP A 262 12.53 4.68 -15.92
CA ASP A 262 12.79 3.76 -14.80
C ASP A 262 14.19 3.15 -14.96
N PHE A 263 15.08 3.47 -14.01
CA PHE A 263 16.41 2.84 -13.93
C PHE A 263 16.40 1.75 -12.87
N ASP A 264 16.57 0.52 -13.32
CA ASP A 264 16.88 -0.62 -12.45
C ASP A 264 18.36 -0.59 -12.04
N VAL A 265 18.65 -0.35 -10.77
CA VAL A 265 20.01 -0.26 -10.25
C VAL A 265 20.30 -1.38 -9.26
N ASP A 266 21.37 -2.13 -9.52
CA ASP A 266 21.80 -3.22 -8.66
C ASP A 266 22.97 -2.75 -7.76
N PHE A 267 22.76 -2.76 -6.43
CA PHE A 267 23.80 -2.47 -5.44
C PHE A 267 24.24 -3.74 -4.70
N ASP A 268 25.45 -3.73 -4.14
CA ASP A 268 25.90 -4.75 -3.17
C ASP A 268 24.87 -4.79 -2.00
N ASP A 269 24.25 -5.93 -1.80
CA ASP A 269 23.16 -6.15 -0.83
C ASP A 269 23.57 -5.85 0.61
N ARG A 270 24.86 -6.06 0.95
CA ARG A 270 25.42 -5.80 2.28
C ARG A 270 25.55 -4.31 2.61
N ARG A 271 25.64 -3.45 1.58
CA ARG A 271 25.91 -2.02 1.74
C ARG A 271 24.84 -1.12 1.11
N ARG A 272 23.74 -1.70 0.60
CA ARG A 272 22.63 -0.94 -0.01
C ARG A 272 22.01 0.07 0.96
N SER A 273 21.93 -0.26 2.25
CA SER A 273 21.41 0.65 3.28
C SER A 273 22.21 1.96 3.37
N GLU A 274 23.52 1.94 3.13
CA GLU A 274 24.36 3.14 3.14
C GLU A 274 23.98 4.12 2.01
N VAL A 275 23.56 3.57 0.85
CA VAL A 275 23.08 4.39 -0.28
C VAL A 275 21.74 5.04 0.08
N ILE A 276 20.81 4.30 0.70
CA ILE A 276 19.54 4.84 1.18
C ILE A 276 19.77 5.93 2.23
N ASP A 277 20.68 5.72 3.15
CA ASP A 277 21.05 6.72 4.17
C ASP A 277 21.66 7.98 3.54
N TYR A 278 22.48 7.83 2.49
CA TYR A 278 23.01 8.96 1.73
C TYR A 278 21.89 9.78 1.07
N VAL A 279 20.99 9.10 0.36
CA VAL A 279 19.86 9.75 -0.31
C VAL A 279 18.96 10.46 0.70
N THR A 280 18.65 9.81 1.82
CA THR A 280 17.85 10.38 2.90
C THR A 280 18.48 11.64 3.49
N ARG A 281 19.79 11.61 3.77
CA ARG A 281 20.51 12.81 4.28
C ARG A 281 20.57 13.95 3.27
N LYS A 282 20.74 13.63 1.97
CA LYS A 282 20.90 14.65 0.93
C LYS A 282 19.59 15.31 0.54
N TYR A 283 18.53 14.52 0.37
CA TYR A 283 17.24 15.00 -0.15
C TYR A 283 16.19 15.27 0.94
N GLY A 284 16.45 14.85 2.17
CA GLY A 284 15.59 15.06 3.34
C GLY A 284 14.84 13.83 3.79
N ASP A 285 14.79 13.58 5.09
CA ASP A 285 14.15 12.42 5.72
C ASP A 285 12.61 12.43 5.61
N GLU A 286 12.01 13.59 5.40
CA GLU A 286 10.57 13.75 5.15
C GLU A 286 10.19 13.52 3.66
N ARG A 287 11.17 13.51 2.75
CA ARG A 287 11.00 13.39 1.29
C ARG A 287 11.45 12.07 0.72
N VAL A 288 12.10 11.24 1.53
CA VAL A 288 12.60 9.93 1.16
C VAL A 288 11.95 8.87 2.04
N THR A 289 11.28 7.90 1.45
CA THR A 289 10.56 6.87 2.21
C THR A 289 10.58 5.53 1.48
N MET A 290 10.48 4.46 2.26
CA MET A 290 10.34 3.11 1.69
C MET A 290 8.89 2.87 1.28
N ILE A 291 8.67 1.93 0.35
CA ILE A 291 7.35 1.57 -0.13
C ILE A 291 6.82 0.39 0.68
N VAL A 292 5.55 0.46 1.07
CA VAL A 292 4.85 -0.67 1.68
C VAL A 292 4.54 -1.75 0.64
N THR A 293 4.57 -2.99 1.06
CA THR A 293 4.00 -4.11 0.31
C THR A 293 2.91 -4.79 1.14
N TYR A 294 1.82 -5.18 0.49
CA TYR A 294 0.76 -5.94 1.13
C TYR A 294 0.76 -7.38 0.60
N GLY A 295 1.03 -8.31 1.51
CA GLY A 295 0.89 -9.74 1.21
C GLY A 295 -0.59 -10.11 1.15
N THR A 296 -1.07 -10.59 -0.01
CA THR A 296 -2.43 -11.10 -0.19
C THR A 296 -2.48 -12.60 0.00
N ILE A 297 -3.57 -13.09 0.57
CA ILE A 297 -3.84 -14.53 0.69
C ILE A 297 -4.20 -15.05 -0.71
N LYS A 298 -3.34 -15.89 -1.26
CA LYS A 298 -3.57 -16.53 -2.58
C LYS A 298 -4.29 -17.86 -2.41
N THR A 299 -4.83 -18.40 -3.50
CA THR A 299 -5.64 -19.63 -3.59
C THR A 299 -5.15 -20.78 -2.69
N LYS A 300 -3.92 -21.24 -2.87
CA LYS A 300 -3.36 -22.35 -2.08
C LYS A 300 -3.19 -21.99 -0.61
N GLN A 301 -2.79 -20.75 -0.34
CA GLN A 301 -2.62 -20.28 1.03
C GLN A 301 -3.97 -20.16 1.74
N ALA A 302 -5.01 -19.68 1.05
CA ALA A 302 -6.37 -19.60 1.57
C ALA A 302 -6.87 -20.96 2.05
N LEU A 303 -6.70 -22.02 1.24
CA LEU A 303 -7.09 -23.39 1.59
C LEU A 303 -6.33 -23.92 2.82
N LYS A 304 -5.01 -23.72 2.88
CA LYS A 304 -4.18 -24.17 3.99
C LYS A 304 -4.49 -23.40 5.28
N ASP A 305 -4.65 -22.08 5.19
CA ASP A 305 -4.98 -21.24 6.33
C ASP A 305 -6.39 -21.54 6.87
N SER A 306 -7.37 -21.75 5.99
CA SER A 306 -8.72 -22.16 6.39
C SER A 306 -8.73 -23.52 7.10
N ALA A 307 -8.06 -24.53 6.54
CA ALA A 307 -7.92 -25.81 7.21
C ALA A 307 -7.30 -25.67 8.61
N ARG A 308 -6.27 -24.83 8.74
CA ARG A 308 -5.58 -24.60 10.02
C ARG A 308 -6.46 -23.90 11.04
N VAL A 309 -7.16 -22.81 10.68
CA VAL A 309 -8.02 -22.08 11.64
C VAL A 309 -9.26 -22.90 12.03
N MET A 310 -9.70 -23.82 11.18
CA MET A 310 -10.77 -24.77 11.43
C MET A 310 -10.30 -26.03 12.19
N ASP A 311 -9.06 -26.04 12.68
CA ASP A 311 -8.46 -27.17 13.41
C ASP A 311 -8.42 -28.48 12.63
N GLN A 312 -8.32 -28.40 11.29
CA GLN A 312 -8.20 -29.58 10.46
C GLN A 312 -6.74 -30.06 10.38
N PRO A 313 -6.51 -31.38 10.18
CA PRO A 313 -5.17 -31.90 9.95
C PRO A 313 -4.47 -31.23 8.76
N PHE A 314 -3.15 -31.08 8.83
CA PHE A 314 -2.34 -30.50 7.73
C PHE A 314 -2.60 -31.19 6.38
N SER A 315 -2.86 -32.51 6.40
CA SER A 315 -3.19 -33.30 5.22
C SER A 315 -4.44 -32.85 4.49
N MET A 316 -5.41 -32.22 5.16
CA MET A 316 -6.61 -31.66 4.54
C MET A 316 -6.23 -30.51 3.58
N GLY A 317 -5.45 -29.54 4.04
CA GLY A 317 -4.97 -28.44 3.21
C GLY A 317 -4.10 -28.93 2.04
N GLU A 318 -3.26 -29.95 2.27
CA GLU A 318 -2.44 -30.56 1.20
C GLU A 318 -3.32 -31.28 0.15
N SER A 319 -4.33 -32.03 0.56
CA SER A 319 -5.25 -32.73 -0.35
C SER A 319 -6.01 -31.72 -1.22
N LEU A 320 -6.55 -30.69 -0.64
CA LEU A 320 -7.23 -29.61 -1.38
C LEU A 320 -6.30 -28.91 -2.35
N THR A 321 -5.09 -28.57 -1.94
CA THR A 321 -4.15 -27.87 -2.83
C THR A 321 -3.62 -28.75 -3.96
N LYS A 322 -3.52 -30.07 -3.75
CA LYS A 322 -3.14 -31.04 -4.80
C LYS A 322 -4.25 -31.29 -5.81
N ALA A 323 -5.51 -31.16 -5.40
CA ALA A 323 -6.66 -31.31 -6.30
C ALA A 323 -6.88 -30.09 -7.22
N LEU A 324 -6.20 -28.96 -6.95
CA LEU A 324 -6.25 -27.79 -7.83
C LEU A 324 -5.57 -28.08 -9.16
N PRO A 325 -6.08 -27.50 -10.28
CA PRO A 325 -5.39 -27.58 -11.56
C PRO A 325 -4.02 -26.88 -11.48
N PRO A 326 -3.06 -27.25 -12.35
CA PRO A 326 -1.75 -26.62 -12.41
C PRO A 326 -1.85 -25.10 -12.62
N ALA A 327 -0.94 -24.35 -12.02
CA ALA A 327 -0.86 -22.90 -12.22
C ALA A 327 -0.49 -22.58 -13.69
N VAL A 328 -1.15 -21.59 -14.28
CA VAL A 328 -0.85 -21.05 -15.59
C VAL A 328 -0.18 -19.70 -15.42
N MET A 329 1.00 -19.48 -16.01
CA MET A 329 1.80 -18.25 -15.84
C MET A 329 1.97 -17.85 -14.36
N ALA A 330 2.27 -18.84 -13.51
CA ALA A 330 2.40 -18.70 -12.05
C ALA A 330 1.12 -18.23 -11.32
N LYS A 331 -0.06 -18.30 -11.95
CA LYS A 331 -1.35 -17.97 -11.32
C LYS A 331 -2.17 -19.25 -11.14
N ASP A 332 -2.58 -19.49 -9.91
CA ASP A 332 -3.56 -20.54 -9.60
C ASP A 332 -4.97 -20.10 -10.09
N ILE A 333 -5.88 -21.06 -10.23
CA ILE A 333 -7.29 -20.75 -10.48
C ILE A 333 -7.90 -20.06 -9.24
N PRO A 334 -8.63 -18.95 -9.39
CA PRO A 334 -9.36 -18.35 -8.26
C PRO A 334 -10.38 -19.33 -7.68
N LEU A 335 -10.53 -19.35 -6.35
CA LEU A 335 -11.47 -20.30 -5.70
C LEU A 335 -12.92 -20.08 -6.15
N LYS A 336 -13.30 -18.82 -6.39
CA LYS A 336 -14.64 -18.48 -6.92
C LYS A 336 -14.93 -19.09 -8.29
N ASP A 337 -13.89 -19.31 -9.12
CA ASP A 337 -14.03 -19.83 -10.49
C ASP A 337 -14.17 -21.35 -10.51
N ILE A 338 -13.90 -22.03 -9.40
CA ILE A 338 -13.95 -23.51 -9.31
C ILE A 338 -15.39 -24.03 -9.50
N GLU A 339 -16.39 -23.32 -8.96
CA GLU A 339 -17.80 -23.69 -9.07
C GLU A 339 -18.56 -22.92 -10.17
N ASP A 340 -17.93 -21.96 -10.86
CA ASP A 340 -18.56 -21.17 -11.90
C ASP A 340 -18.42 -21.85 -13.28
N PRO A 341 -19.52 -22.37 -13.86
CA PRO A 341 -19.47 -23.01 -15.19
C PRO A 341 -19.06 -22.08 -16.32
N ALA A 342 -19.17 -20.75 -16.13
CA ALA A 342 -18.77 -19.75 -17.12
C ALA A 342 -17.26 -19.43 -17.04
N ALA A 343 -16.56 -19.86 -15.98
CA ALA A 343 -15.14 -19.60 -15.83
C ALA A 343 -14.30 -20.35 -16.87
N PRO A 344 -13.29 -19.71 -17.47
CA PRO A 344 -12.49 -20.29 -18.56
C PRO A 344 -11.82 -21.63 -18.22
N ARG A 345 -11.51 -21.84 -16.93
CA ARG A 345 -10.80 -23.03 -16.45
C ARG A 345 -11.67 -23.99 -15.63
N TYR A 346 -13.01 -23.81 -15.71
CA TYR A 346 -13.96 -24.64 -14.96
C TYR A 346 -13.74 -26.14 -15.17
N GLY A 347 -13.53 -26.59 -16.45
CA GLY A 347 -13.31 -28.00 -16.77
C GLY A 347 -12.11 -28.62 -16.06
N GLU A 348 -11.01 -27.84 -15.91
CA GLU A 348 -9.78 -28.31 -15.28
C GLU A 348 -9.94 -28.57 -13.77
N ALA A 349 -10.89 -27.91 -13.10
CA ALA A 349 -11.16 -28.02 -11.67
C ALA A 349 -12.10 -29.19 -11.31
N ALA A 350 -12.46 -30.07 -12.22
CA ALA A 350 -13.35 -31.22 -11.95
C ALA A 350 -12.88 -32.09 -10.76
N PRO A 351 -11.58 -32.49 -10.64
CA PRO A 351 -11.12 -33.27 -9.50
C PRO A 351 -11.31 -32.56 -8.15
N PHE A 352 -11.15 -31.24 -8.12
CA PHE A 352 -11.38 -30.44 -6.91
C PHE A 352 -12.88 -30.43 -6.54
N ARG A 353 -13.77 -30.25 -7.52
CA ARG A 353 -15.22 -30.27 -7.28
C ARG A 353 -15.69 -31.64 -6.78
N GLU A 354 -15.13 -32.73 -7.31
CA GLU A 354 -15.43 -34.09 -6.84
C GLU A 354 -15.02 -34.27 -5.37
N LEU A 355 -13.84 -33.76 -4.97
CA LEU A 355 -13.37 -33.82 -3.59
C LEU A 355 -14.32 -33.09 -2.63
N ILE A 356 -14.69 -31.85 -2.94
CA ILE A 356 -15.60 -31.08 -2.08
C ILE A 356 -17.05 -31.59 -2.11
N ALA A 357 -17.45 -32.31 -3.16
CA ALA A 357 -18.77 -32.95 -3.22
C ALA A 357 -18.85 -34.23 -2.37
N THR A 358 -17.74 -34.92 -2.17
CA THR A 358 -17.68 -36.18 -1.43
C THR A 358 -17.27 -36.02 0.04
N ASP A 359 -16.56 -34.93 0.37
CA ASP A 359 -16.11 -34.63 1.73
C ASP A 359 -16.71 -33.31 2.25
N PRO A 360 -17.70 -33.36 3.19
CA PRO A 360 -18.32 -32.17 3.74
C PRO A 360 -17.35 -31.26 4.48
N VAL A 361 -16.31 -31.79 5.11
CA VAL A 361 -15.30 -30.99 5.81
C VAL A 361 -14.43 -30.25 4.79
N ALA A 362 -14.01 -30.92 3.71
CA ALA A 362 -13.30 -30.29 2.62
C ALA A 362 -14.13 -29.14 1.99
N LYS A 363 -15.44 -29.33 1.84
CA LYS A 363 -16.36 -28.28 1.38
C LYS A 363 -16.40 -27.10 2.32
N GLU A 364 -16.48 -27.31 3.62
CA GLU A 364 -16.53 -26.23 4.60
C GLU A 364 -15.21 -25.44 4.63
N VAL A 365 -14.06 -26.10 4.52
CA VAL A 365 -12.75 -25.47 4.37
C VAL A 365 -12.70 -24.65 3.10
N PHE A 366 -13.20 -25.14 1.98
CA PHE A 366 -13.28 -24.42 0.71
C PHE A 366 -14.15 -23.16 0.79
N GLU A 367 -15.34 -23.26 1.40
CA GLU A 367 -16.23 -22.10 1.60
C GLU A 367 -15.56 -21.00 2.45
N THR A 368 -14.88 -21.40 3.51
CA THR A 368 -14.12 -20.47 4.34
C THR A 368 -12.95 -19.84 3.55
N ALA A 369 -12.27 -20.64 2.75
CA ALA A 369 -11.15 -20.18 1.92
C ALA A 369 -11.57 -19.18 0.84
N LYS A 370 -12.76 -19.34 0.25
CA LYS A 370 -13.31 -18.35 -0.71
C LYS A 370 -13.43 -16.96 -0.07
N GLY A 371 -13.80 -16.88 1.20
CA GLY A 371 -13.88 -15.61 1.91
C GLY A 371 -12.52 -15.01 2.29
N LEU A 372 -11.48 -15.84 2.40
CA LEU A 372 -10.12 -15.39 2.74
C LEU A 372 -9.27 -15.04 1.51
N GLU A 373 -9.55 -15.65 0.35
CA GLU A 373 -8.77 -15.42 -0.88
C GLU A 373 -8.83 -13.94 -1.30
N GLY A 374 -7.67 -13.37 -1.60
CA GLY A 374 -7.54 -11.97 -2.02
C GLY A 374 -7.47 -10.95 -0.88
N LEU A 375 -7.76 -11.34 0.37
CA LEU A 375 -7.64 -10.43 1.51
C LEU A 375 -6.17 -10.14 1.81
N LYS A 376 -5.90 -8.91 2.28
CA LYS A 376 -4.58 -8.52 2.78
C LYS A 376 -4.35 -9.18 4.14
N ARG A 377 -3.23 -9.89 4.27
CA ARG A 377 -2.88 -10.61 5.51
C ARG A 377 -1.92 -9.82 6.38
N GLN A 378 -0.88 -9.34 5.76
CA GLN A 378 0.20 -8.62 6.44
C GLN A 378 0.81 -7.59 5.49
N TRP A 379 1.45 -6.59 6.07
CA TRP A 379 2.26 -5.65 5.32
C TRP A 379 3.75 -5.93 5.53
N GLY A 380 4.55 -5.50 4.59
CA GLY A 380 6.00 -5.54 4.63
C GLY A 380 6.59 -4.30 4.00
N VAL A 381 7.90 -4.27 3.86
CA VAL A 381 8.61 -3.21 3.14
C VAL A 381 9.06 -3.76 1.79
N HIS A 382 8.90 -2.97 0.75
CA HIS A 382 9.38 -3.33 -0.58
C HIS A 382 10.88 -3.58 -0.57
N ALA A 383 11.32 -4.67 -1.19
CA ALA A 383 12.73 -5.09 -1.12
C ALA A 383 13.68 -4.13 -1.84
N ALA A 384 13.20 -3.42 -2.86
CA ALA A 384 14.02 -2.61 -3.75
C ALA A 384 13.62 -1.13 -3.78
N GLY A 385 12.33 -0.81 -3.92
CA GLY A 385 11.88 0.55 -4.20
C GLY A 385 12.01 1.52 -3.03
N VAL A 386 12.48 2.72 -3.34
CA VAL A 386 12.54 3.88 -2.45
C VAL A 386 11.83 5.03 -3.16
N ILE A 387 10.92 5.71 -2.48
CA ILE A 387 10.27 6.92 -3.01
C ILE A 387 11.12 8.13 -2.64
N MET A 388 11.29 9.01 -3.62
CA MET A 388 11.86 10.33 -3.44
C MET A 388 10.88 11.39 -3.96
N SER A 389 10.73 12.50 -3.24
CA SER A 389 9.76 13.55 -3.57
C SER A 389 10.38 14.94 -3.42
N SER A 390 9.91 15.89 -4.24
CA SER A 390 10.25 17.33 -4.11
C SER A 390 9.60 18.00 -2.90
N VAL A 391 8.52 17.41 -2.37
CA VAL A 391 7.79 17.87 -1.18
C VAL A 391 7.77 16.79 -0.10
N PRO A 392 7.44 17.10 1.16
CA PRO A 392 7.25 16.06 2.17
C PRO A 392 6.23 15.01 1.72
N VAL A 393 6.59 13.72 1.82
CA VAL A 393 5.73 12.63 1.33
C VAL A 393 4.37 12.59 2.06
N ILE A 394 4.34 13.03 3.32
CA ILE A 394 3.11 13.11 4.11
C ILE A 394 2.07 14.09 3.53
N ASP A 395 2.52 15.08 2.77
CA ASP A 395 1.63 16.06 2.12
C ASP A 395 0.92 15.48 0.88
N VAL A 396 1.42 14.35 0.37
CA VAL A 396 0.91 13.69 -0.84
C VAL A 396 0.15 12.41 -0.51
N ILE A 397 0.73 11.55 0.31
CA ILE A 397 0.16 10.25 0.69
C ILE A 397 0.35 9.97 2.19
N PRO A 398 -0.52 9.14 2.80
CA PRO A 398 -0.34 8.71 4.17
C PRO A 398 0.94 7.86 4.31
N ILE A 399 1.66 8.11 5.40
CA ILE A 399 2.87 7.38 5.79
C ILE A 399 2.68 6.73 7.16
N MET A 400 3.50 5.75 7.47
CA MET A 400 3.55 5.11 8.78
C MET A 400 4.99 4.86 9.21
N ARG A 401 5.19 4.67 10.51
CA ARG A 401 6.51 4.36 11.08
C ARG A 401 6.54 2.91 11.52
N ARG A 402 7.54 2.17 11.05
CA ARG A 402 7.78 0.80 11.52
C ARG A 402 8.33 0.84 12.94
N LEU A 403 7.66 0.14 13.87
CA LEU A 403 8.01 0.19 15.31
C LEU A 403 9.36 -0.48 15.62
N GLN A 404 9.80 -1.42 14.79
CA GLN A 404 11.00 -2.20 15.01
C GLN A 404 12.30 -1.39 14.88
N ASP A 405 12.36 -0.46 13.94
CA ASP A 405 13.55 0.32 13.59
C ASP A 405 13.28 1.81 13.34
N GLY A 406 12.03 2.24 13.49
CA GLY A 406 11.63 3.63 13.29
C GLY A 406 11.57 4.09 11.84
N GLN A 407 11.79 3.18 10.86
CA GLN A 407 11.78 3.51 9.44
C GLN A 407 10.41 4.02 8.99
N VAL A 408 10.41 5.11 8.23
CA VAL A 408 9.20 5.68 7.61
C VAL A 408 8.91 4.94 6.32
N ILE A 409 7.66 4.52 6.15
CA ILE A 409 7.18 3.81 4.97
C ILE A 409 5.84 4.36 4.52
N THR A 410 5.51 4.24 3.24
CA THR A 410 4.21 4.65 2.71
C THR A 410 3.10 3.73 3.22
N GLN A 411 1.85 4.22 3.25
CA GLN A 411 0.66 3.36 3.42
C GLN A 411 0.03 2.99 2.07
N PHE A 412 0.44 3.62 0.99
CA PHE A 412 0.09 3.23 -0.37
C PHE A 412 1.17 2.30 -0.93
N ASP A 413 0.73 1.21 -1.57
CA ASP A 413 1.62 0.29 -2.25
C ASP A 413 2.12 0.88 -3.59
N TYR A 414 3.06 0.17 -4.22
CA TYR A 414 3.73 0.61 -5.44
C TYR A 414 2.77 1.11 -6.53
N PRO A 415 1.72 0.36 -6.97
CA PRO A 415 0.84 0.82 -8.04
C PRO A 415 0.04 2.09 -7.68
N MET A 416 -0.33 2.25 -6.40
CA MET A 416 -1.04 3.43 -5.93
C MET A 416 -0.12 4.66 -5.88
N ALA A 417 1.11 4.48 -5.38
CA ALA A 417 2.11 5.55 -5.32
C ALA A 417 2.49 6.04 -6.73
N GLU A 418 2.68 5.12 -7.67
CA GLU A 418 2.98 5.42 -9.08
C GLU A 418 1.84 6.21 -9.74
N SER A 419 0.57 5.85 -9.47
CA SER A 419 -0.59 6.57 -10.02
C SER A 419 -0.70 8.03 -9.56
N LEU A 420 0.01 8.40 -8.49
CA LEU A 420 0.11 9.75 -7.95
C LEU A 420 1.43 10.44 -8.34
N SER A 421 2.12 9.94 -9.37
CA SER A 421 3.39 10.51 -9.88
C SER A 421 4.52 10.60 -8.83
N LEU A 422 4.45 9.78 -7.78
CA LEU A 422 5.57 9.59 -6.87
C LEU A 422 6.60 8.67 -7.51
N ILE A 423 7.82 9.19 -7.64
CA ILE A 423 8.91 8.46 -8.28
C ILE A 423 9.57 7.52 -7.28
N HIS A 424 9.74 6.27 -7.69
CA HIS A 424 10.55 5.29 -6.99
C HIS A 424 11.86 5.06 -7.75
N ILE A 425 12.88 4.71 -7.00
CA ILE A 425 14.21 4.38 -7.48
C ILE A 425 14.64 3.05 -6.87
#